data_6a3eff2e6939ef8731b5acffdd237d10
#
_entry.id   6a3eff2e6939ef8731b5acffdd237d10
#
_cell.length_a   1.000
_cell.length_b   1.000
_cell.length_c   1.000
_cell.angle_alpha   90.00
_cell.angle_beta   90.00
_cell.angle_gamma   90.00
#
_symmetry.space_group_name_H-M   'P 1'
#
loop_
_entity.id
_entity.type
_entity.pdbx_description
1 polymer ?
#
loop_
_entity_poly.entity_id
_entity_poly.type
_entity_poly.pdbx_seq_one_letter_code
_entity_poly.pdbx_strand_id
1 'polypeptide(L)'
;IKYDKAVVIHTRSAYDEMLDAVATYRGRGLRGVFHAYAADVDMARRLMRCGEFVFGIGGVVTFKNGGLGGVVEALPLEFLLLETDCPYLTPVPYRGKRNESSYVKYVRDKVAEIKRIEPQRVDQVTTYTAKQIFGI
;
A
#
# COMPACT_ATOMS: atom_id res chain seq x y z
N ILE A 1 11.86 -9.06 13.12
CA ILE A 1 12.49 -10.38 13.23
C ILE A 1 12.53 -10.81 14.70
N LYS A 2 13.28 -10.11 15.57
CA LYS A 2 13.43 -10.51 16.99
C LYS A 2 12.09 -10.66 17.73
N TYR A 3 11.12 -9.82 17.45
CA TYR A 3 9.80 -9.79 18.13
C TYR A 3 8.67 -10.39 17.28
N ASP A 4 8.99 -10.91 16.11
CA ASP A 4 7.99 -11.40 15.13
C ASP A 4 6.85 -10.40 14.85
N LYS A 5 7.19 -9.14 14.72
CA LYS A 5 6.24 -8.05 14.39
C LYS A 5 6.43 -7.58 12.96
N ALA A 6 5.32 -7.30 12.29
CA ALA A 6 5.35 -6.59 11.03
C ALA A 6 5.91 -5.17 11.21
N VAL A 7 6.62 -4.69 10.19
CA VAL A 7 7.14 -3.31 10.18
C VAL A 7 6.27 -2.43 9.28
N VAL A 8 6.08 -1.18 9.69
CA VAL A 8 5.51 -0.14 8.83
C VAL A 8 6.66 0.75 8.37
N ILE A 9 6.91 0.75 7.06
CA ILE A 9 8.04 1.45 6.46
C ILE A 9 7.52 2.71 5.77
N HIS A 10 8.01 3.86 6.21
CA HIS A 10 7.83 5.13 5.50
C HIS A 10 9.05 5.42 4.64
N THR A 11 8.85 5.59 3.34
CA THR A 11 9.94 5.90 2.39
C THR A 11 9.50 7.01 1.45
N ARG A 12 10.29 8.08 1.40
CA ARG A 12 10.10 9.19 0.46
C ARG A 12 11.44 9.51 -0.20
N SER A 13 11.50 9.37 -1.54
CA SER A 13 12.71 9.65 -2.34
C SER A 13 13.98 8.89 -1.92
N ALA A 14 13.83 7.71 -1.25
CA ALA A 14 14.92 6.88 -0.74
C ALA A 14 14.62 5.38 -0.93
N TYR A 15 13.98 5.03 -2.08
CA TYR A 15 13.57 3.64 -2.32
C TYR A 15 14.74 2.71 -2.61
N ASP A 16 15.82 3.20 -3.25
CA ASP A 16 16.99 2.36 -3.52
C ASP A 16 17.75 2.06 -2.23
N GLU A 17 17.96 3.04 -1.37
CA GLU A 17 18.57 2.86 -0.05
C GLU A 17 17.72 1.94 0.83
N MET A 18 16.41 2.07 0.76
CA MET A 18 15.49 1.20 1.50
C MET A 18 15.53 -0.23 0.95
N LEU A 19 15.58 -0.40 -0.37
CA LEU A 19 15.74 -1.72 -0.99
C LEU A 19 17.02 -2.40 -0.51
N ASP A 20 18.16 -1.69 -0.50
CA ASP A 20 19.45 -2.22 -0.02
C ASP A 20 19.33 -2.62 1.45
N ALA A 21 18.69 -1.79 2.28
CA ALA A 21 18.50 -2.08 3.70
C ALA A 21 17.66 -3.36 3.92
N VAL A 22 16.49 -3.48 3.26
CA VAL A 22 15.62 -4.67 3.46
C VAL A 22 16.19 -5.93 2.81
N ALA A 23 17.01 -5.80 1.75
CA ALA A 23 17.65 -6.92 1.10
C ALA A 23 18.63 -7.68 2.03
N THR A 24 19.23 -6.99 3.01
CA THR A 24 20.08 -7.60 4.03
C THR A 24 19.35 -8.60 4.92
N TYR A 25 18.00 -8.52 4.96
CA TYR A 25 17.13 -9.40 5.75
C TYR A 25 16.41 -10.47 4.92
N ARG A 26 16.77 -10.61 3.63
CA ARG A 26 16.15 -11.63 2.75
C ARG A 26 16.26 -13.02 3.37
N GLY A 27 15.15 -13.78 3.35
CA GLY A 27 15.08 -15.12 3.94
C GLY A 27 15.07 -15.18 5.47
N ARG A 28 15.00 -14.03 6.16
CA ARG A 28 14.99 -13.94 7.63
C ARG A 28 13.60 -13.66 8.22
N GLY A 29 12.53 -13.80 7.42
CA GLY A 29 11.15 -13.61 7.88
C GLY A 29 10.77 -12.12 8.11
N LEU A 30 11.44 -11.17 7.43
CA LEU A 30 11.03 -9.77 7.48
C LEU A 30 9.72 -9.60 6.70
N ARG A 31 8.70 -9.04 7.38
CA ARG A 31 7.40 -8.75 6.78
C ARG A 31 6.88 -7.37 7.18
N GLY A 32 6.01 -6.80 6.37
CA GLY A 32 5.42 -5.51 6.69
C GLY A 32 4.78 -4.78 5.51
N VAL A 33 4.54 -3.49 5.69
CA VAL A 33 3.92 -2.63 4.71
C VAL A 33 4.80 -1.44 4.36
N PHE A 34 4.95 -1.17 3.07
CA PHE A 34 5.43 0.11 2.59
C PHE A 34 4.24 1.09 2.58
N HIS A 35 4.14 1.86 3.65
CA HIS A 35 3.10 2.86 3.86
C HIS A 35 3.22 4.01 2.85
N ALA A 36 2.07 4.52 2.39
CA ALA A 36 1.98 5.60 1.40
C ALA A 36 2.89 5.36 0.18
N TYR A 37 2.80 4.14 -0.39
CA TYR A 37 3.68 3.75 -1.49
C TYR A 37 3.61 4.74 -2.65
N ALA A 38 4.77 5.17 -3.14
CA ALA A 38 4.86 6.24 -4.15
C ALA A 38 5.92 5.98 -5.24
N ALA A 39 6.46 4.75 -5.30
CA ALA A 39 7.36 4.34 -6.38
C ALA A 39 6.61 3.59 -7.49
N ASP A 40 7.34 3.08 -8.47
CA ASP A 40 6.79 2.36 -9.62
C ASP A 40 6.62 0.85 -9.37
N VAL A 41 6.13 0.16 -10.39
CA VAL A 41 5.87 -1.29 -10.38
C VAL A 41 7.17 -2.10 -10.25
N ASP A 42 8.25 -1.65 -10.88
CA ASP A 42 9.52 -2.38 -10.83
C ASP A 42 10.10 -2.36 -9.42
N MET A 43 10.10 -1.21 -8.77
CA MET A 43 10.51 -1.09 -7.37
C MET A 43 9.66 -1.98 -6.45
N ALA A 44 8.33 -2.00 -6.62
CA ALA A 44 7.47 -2.89 -5.86
C ALA A 44 7.87 -4.36 -6.02
N ARG A 45 8.09 -4.82 -7.26
CA ARG A 45 8.54 -6.19 -7.54
C ARG A 45 9.91 -6.52 -6.93
N ARG A 46 10.82 -5.56 -6.90
CA ARG A 46 12.15 -5.72 -6.26
C ARG A 46 12.00 -5.88 -4.75
N LEU A 47 11.17 -5.06 -4.11
CA LEU A 47 10.89 -5.13 -2.68
C LEU A 47 10.21 -6.45 -2.28
N MET A 48 9.23 -6.92 -3.07
CA MET A 48 8.57 -8.23 -2.84
C MET A 48 9.54 -9.41 -2.83
N ARG A 49 10.68 -9.33 -3.53
CA ARG A 49 11.72 -10.36 -3.50
C ARG A 49 12.58 -10.33 -2.23
N CYS A 50 12.45 -9.30 -1.41
CA CYS A 50 13.26 -9.14 -0.18
C CYS A 50 12.56 -9.65 1.07
N GLY A 51 11.22 -9.80 1.07
CA GLY A 51 10.43 -10.23 2.22
C GLY A 51 8.94 -10.29 1.90
N GLU A 52 8.13 -10.53 2.91
CA GLU A 52 6.67 -10.53 2.80
C GLU A 52 6.14 -9.09 2.90
N PHE A 53 6.30 -8.32 1.83
CA PHE A 53 5.91 -6.92 1.80
C PHE A 53 4.63 -6.71 1.01
N VAL A 54 3.79 -5.82 1.54
CA VAL A 54 2.59 -5.28 0.90
C VAL A 54 2.68 -3.76 0.82
N PHE A 55 1.81 -3.14 0.01
CA PHE A 55 1.91 -1.73 -0.35
C PHE A 55 0.66 -0.97 0.08
N GLY A 56 0.85 0.07 0.89
CA GLY A 56 -0.21 0.95 1.35
C GLY A 56 -0.65 1.91 0.24
N ILE A 57 -1.92 1.81 -0.14
CA ILE A 57 -2.55 2.64 -1.15
C ILE A 57 -3.50 3.61 -0.45
N GLY A 58 -3.15 4.89 -0.49
CA GLY A 58 -3.92 5.96 0.13
C GLY A 58 -4.64 6.85 -0.88
N GLY A 59 -5.15 8.00 -0.41
CA GLY A 59 -5.94 8.95 -1.19
C GLY A 59 -5.32 9.42 -2.50
N VAL A 60 -3.99 9.37 -2.62
CA VAL A 60 -3.23 9.74 -3.84
C VAL A 60 -3.66 8.93 -5.07
N VAL A 61 -4.13 7.70 -4.91
CA VAL A 61 -4.63 6.87 -6.02
C VAL A 61 -5.81 7.52 -6.76
N THR A 62 -6.56 8.40 -6.08
CA THR A 62 -7.68 9.13 -6.66
C THR A 62 -7.27 10.40 -7.42
N PHE A 63 -5.99 10.81 -7.34
CA PHE A 63 -5.52 12.04 -7.95
C PHE A 63 -5.22 11.85 -9.43
N LYS A 64 -5.63 12.80 -10.26
CA LYS A 64 -5.43 12.74 -11.72
C LYS A 64 -3.95 12.49 -12.11
N ASN A 65 -3.01 13.07 -11.36
CA ASN A 65 -1.57 12.96 -11.60
C ASN A 65 -0.86 12.19 -10.47
N GLY A 66 -1.56 11.33 -9.75
CA GLY A 66 -1.04 10.60 -8.57
C GLY A 66 -0.06 9.48 -8.89
N GLY A 67 0.01 9.03 -10.15
CA GLY A 67 0.97 7.99 -10.60
C GLY A 67 0.68 6.57 -10.13
N LEU A 68 -0.18 6.36 -9.13
CA LEU A 68 -0.40 5.04 -8.52
C LEU A 68 -1.31 4.11 -9.33
N GLY A 69 -2.02 4.60 -10.33
CA GLY A 69 -2.95 3.78 -11.12
C GLY A 69 -2.28 2.57 -11.75
N GLY A 70 -1.11 2.75 -12.37
CA GLY A 70 -0.35 1.65 -12.97
C GLY A 70 0.17 0.64 -11.95
N VAL A 71 0.55 1.08 -10.77
CA VAL A 71 0.97 0.18 -9.66
C VAL A 71 -0.20 -0.67 -9.20
N VAL A 72 -1.35 -0.05 -8.94
CA VAL A 72 -2.57 -0.75 -8.55
C VAL A 72 -3.01 -1.72 -9.64
N GLU A 73 -2.97 -1.33 -10.91
CA GLU A 73 -3.34 -2.21 -12.02
C GLU A 73 -2.43 -3.44 -12.12
N ALA A 74 -1.11 -3.25 -12.00
CA ALA A 74 -0.10 -4.27 -12.26
C ALA A 74 0.13 -5.25 -11.09
N LEU A 75 -0.04 -4.82 -9.83
CA LEU A 75 0.18 -5.69 -8.69
C LEU A 75 -1.07 -6.53 -8.38
N PRO A 76 -0.92 -7.81 -7.98
CA PRO A 76 -2.05 -8.58 -7.45
C PRO A 76 -2.67 -7.89 -6.22
N LEU A 77 -3.99 -8.01 -6.06
CA LEU A 77 -4.74 -7.32 -5.00
C LEU A 77 -4.28 -7.73 -3.60
N GLU A 78 -3.79 -8.94 -3.44
CA GLU A 78 -3.25 -9.54 -2.23
C GLU A 78 -1.98 -8.83 -1.71
N PHE A 79 -1.35 -8.00 -2.54
CA PHE A 79 -0.19 -7.20 -2.15
C PHE A 79 -0.55 -5.74 -1.83
N LEU A 80 -1.85 -5.40 -1.84
CA LEU A 80 -2.31 -4.04 -1.57
C LEU A 80 -3.00 -3.96 -0.21
N LEU A 81 -2.74 -2.88 0.53
CA LEU A 81 -3.50 -2.45 1.69
C LEU A 81 -4.11 -1.08 1.42
N LEU A 82 -5.28 -0.82 2.03
CA LEU A 82 -5.91 0.49 1.95
C LEU A 82 -5.58 1.30 3.20
N GLU A 83 -5.29 2.57 2.99
CA GLU A 83 -4.96 3.50 4.08
C GLU A 83 -5.47 4.91 3.77
N THR A 84 -5.35 5.84 4.72
CA THR A 84 -5.84 7.21 4.55
C THR A 84 -4.77 8.27 4.69
N ASP A 85 -3.77 8.05 5.53
CA ASP A 85 -2.80 9.06 5.96
C ASP A 85 -3.46 10.33 6.57
N CYS A 86 -4.67 10.15 7.15
CA CYS A 86 -5.42 11.27 7.71
C CYS A 86 -4.62 11.96 8.84
N PRO A 87 -4.70 13.29 8.96
CA PRO A 87 -5.63 14.22 8.31
C PRO A 87 -5.18 14.74 6.93
N TYR A 88 -4.15 14.16 6.33
CA TYR A 88 -3.54 14.58 5.06
C TYR A 88 -4.03 13.74 3.87
N LEU A 89 -3.61 14.12 2.65
CA LEU A 89 -3.80 13.38 1.41
C LEU A 89 -5.27 13.00 1.10
N THR A 90 -6.19 13.90 1.39
CA THR A 90 -7.63 13.72 1.24
C THR A 90 -7.98 13.27 -0.19
N PRO A 91 -8.71 12.14 -0.36
CA PRO A 91 -9.08 11.65 -1.68
C PRO A 91 -10.10 12.56 -2.39
N VAL A 92 -10.20 12.42 -3.72
CA VAL A 92 -11.31 12.96 -4.49
C VAL A 92 -12.61 12.27 -4.02
N PRO A 93 -13.77 13.01 -3.85
CA PRO A 93 -13.97 14.41 -4.26
C PRO A 93 -13.60 15.47 -3.20
N TYR A 94 -13.04 15.08 -2.06
CA TYR A 94 -12.85 15.98 -0.92
C TYR A 94 -11.47 16.64 -0.86
N ARG A 95 -10.75 16.69 -1.98
CA ARG A 95 -9.45 17.38 -2.09
C ARG A 95 -9.49 18.79 -1.47
N GLY A 96 -8.42 19.12 -0.70
CA GLY A 96 -8.31 20.42 -0.02
C GLY A 96 -9.06 20.52 1.30
N LYS A 97 -9.82 19.49 1.69
CA LYS A 97 -10.43 19.39 3.02
C LYS A 97 -9.61 18.49 3.94
N ARG A 98 -9.89 18.51 5.24
CA ARG A 98 -9.29 17.58 6.20
C ARG A 98 -9.70 16.14 5.84
N ASN A 99 -8.72 15.24 5.79
CA ASN A 99 -8.96 13.81 5.57
C ASN A 99 -9.45 13.12 6.85
N GLU A 100 -10.21 12.05 6.68
CA GLU A 100 -10.78 11.23 7.74
C GLU A 100 -10.61 9.74 7.44
N SER A 101 -10.51 8.91 8.48
CA SER A 101 -10.38 7.44 8.31
C SER A 101 -11.53 6.84 7.50
N SER A 102 -12.75 7.38 7.63
CA SER A 102 -13.93 6.96 6.87
C SER A 102 -13.77 7.15 5.35
N TYR A 103 -12.83 8.00 4.91
CA TYR A 103 -12.59 8.25 3.49
C TYR A 103 -11.78 7.16 2.79
N VAL A 104 -11.34 6.13 3.52
CA VAL A 104 -10.75 4.91 2.93
C VAL A 104 -11.68 4.27 1.89
N LYS A 105 -13.00 4.45 2.03
CA LYS A 105 -13.98 3.98 1.04
C LYS A 105 -13.75 4.53 -0.37
N TYR A 106 -13.28 5.78 -0.51
CA TYR A 106 -12.99 6.38 -1.83
C TYR A 106 -11.70 5.80 -2.44
N VAL A 107 -10.75 5.41 -1.58
CA VAL A 107 -9.56 4.66 -2.01
C VAL A 107 -9.97 3.29 -2.52
N ARG A 108 -10.80 2.55 -1.75
CA ARG A 108 -11.38 1.27 -2.14
C ARG A 108 -12.07 1.33 -3.50
N ASP A 109 -12.99 2.29 -3.66
CA ASP A 109 -13.78 2.43 -4.87
C ASP A 109 -12.88 2.71 -6.09
N LYS A 110 -11.82 3.52 -5.90
CA LYS A 110 -10.85 3.77 -6.96
C LYS A 110 -10.00 2.54 -7.30
N VAL A 111 -9.59 1.77 -6.31
CA VAL A 111 -8.89 0.48 -6.53
C VAL A 111 -9.80 -0.50 -7.28
N ALA A 112 -11.07 -0.59 -6.89
CA ALA A 112 -12.07 -1.43 -7.56
C ALA A 112 -12.26 -1.04 -9.04
N GLU A 113 -12.37 0.28 -9.31
CA GLU A 113 -12.46 0.83 -10.66
C GLU A 113 -11.24 0.42 -11.52
N ILE A 114 -10.01 0.64 -11.00
CA ILE A 114 -8.78 0.31 -11.72
C ILE A 114 -8.67 -1.20 -11.99
N LYS A 115 -9.01 -2.02 -10.99
CA LYS A 115 -8.97 -3.49 -11.07
C LYS A 115 -10.14 -4.08 -11.86
N ARG A 116 -11.18 -3.28 -12.15
CA ARG A 116 -12.44 -3.73 -12.79
C ARG A 116 -13.11 -4.87 -12.03
N ILE A 117 -13.19 -4.74 -10.72
CA ILE A 117 -13.82 -5.70 -9.79
C ILE A 117 -14.79 -4.98 -8.86
N GLU A 118 -15.63 -5.75 -8.17
CA GLU A 118 -16.55 -5.20 -7.19
C GLU A 118 -15.83 -4.65 -5.95
N PRO A 119 -16.26 -3.51 -5.38
CA PRO A 119 -15.65 -2.93 -4.18
C PRO A 119 -15.59 -3.90 -3.00
N GLN A 120 -16.60 -4.76 -2.84
CA GLN A 120 -16.65 -5.77 -1.78
C GLN A 120 -15.49 -6.78 -1.90
N ARG A 121 -15.04 -7.08 -3.13
CA ARG A 121 -13.89 -7.95 -3.34
C ARG A 121 -12.59 -7.26 -2.87
N VAL A 122 -12.47 -5.95 -3.09
CA VAL A 122 -11.34 -5.17 -2.56
C VAL A 122 -11.35 -5.22 -1.04
N ASP A 123 -12.50 -4.94 -0.39
CA ASP A 123 -12.62 -4.99 1.07
C ASP A 123 -12.20 -6.36 1.64
N GLN A 124 -12.71 -7.44 1.07
CA GLN A 124 -12.41 -8.80 1.54
C GLN A 124 -10.92 -9.13 1.46
N VAL A 125 -10.31 -8.90 0.30
CA VAL A 125 -8.91 -9.28 0.06
C VAL A 125 -7.96 -8.41 0.87
N THR A 126 -8.12 -7.08 0.84
CA THR A 126 -7.21 -6.18 1.54
C THR A 126 -7.34 -6.30 3.06
N THR A 127 -8.54 -6.55 3.59
CA THR A 127 -8.76 -6.86 5.01
C THR A 127 -8.08 -8.17 5.40
N TYR A 128 -8.22 -9.22 4.59
CA TYR A 128 -7.53 -10.49 4.83
C TYR A 128 -6.01 -10.30 4.82
N THR A 129 -5.48 -9.61 3.83
CA THR A 129 -4.04 -9.31 3.73
C THR A 129 -3.55 -8.54 4.97
N ALA A 130 -4.30 -7.52 5.43
CA ALA A 130 -3.95 -6.78 6.64
C ALA A 130 -3.87 -7.70 7.86
N LYS A 131 -4.86 -8.58 8.05
CA LYS A 131 -4.86 -9.55 9.15
C LYS A 131 -3.66 -10.49 9.09
N GLN A 132 -3.30 -11.00 7.91
CA GLN A 132 -2.14 -11.87 7.75
C GLN A 132 -0.83 -11.15 8.07
N ILE A 133 -0.61 -9.97 7.51
CA ILE A 133 0.64 -9.20 7.70
C ILE A 133 0.83 -8.81 9.16
N PHE A 134 -0.22 -8.33 9.84
CA PHE A 134 -0.13 -7.83 11.21
C PHE A 134 -0.37 -8.92 12.27
N GLY A 135 -0.85 -10.10 11.91
CA GLY A 135 -1.12 -11.21 12.82
C GLY A 135 -2.28 -10.92 13.78
N ILE A 136 -3.41 -10.39 13.27
CA ILE A 136 -4.61 -10.02 14.03
C ILE A 136 -5.87 -10.71 13.51
#